data_3021c12829917067d0f862bae8aa7e60
#
_entry.id   3021c12829917067d0f862bae8aa7e60
#
_cell.length_a   1.000
_cell.length_b   1.000
_cell.length_c   1.000
_cell.angle_alpha   90.00
_cell.angle_beta   90.00
_cell.angle_gamma   90.00
#
_symmetry.space_group_name_H-M   'P 1'
#
loop_
_entity.id
_entity.type
_entity.pdbx_description
1 polymer ?
#
loop_
_entity_poly.entity_id
_entity_poly.type
_entity_poly.pdbx_seq_one_letter_code
_entity_poly.pdbx_strand_id
1 'polypeptide(L)'
;VKTFWDFCAPFYDLAEKANGPAYARMLKAVNSITPHGASVLDVAAGTGAISIAVADKAGQVLCTDVSEKMLKVARRKILRHGIQNITVENQSIYNLRAPDDSFDIVIAGQVLHLIDEPEKAAAELRRVAKATVIMPMSLTKDLRGTAKLGINFYRLFGFAPKVEFTADKYESFLPTVGFDGCKHIAIEGKIPMSVAVWEK
;
A
#
# COMPACT_ATOMS: atom_id res chain seq x y z
N VAL A 1 21.38 6.21 -0.30
CA VAL A 1 21.18 5.99 -1.74
C VAL A 1 19.84 6.64 -2.11
N LYS A 2 19.83 7.59 -3.08
CA LYS A 2 18.57 8.19 -3.57
C LYS A 2 17.82 7.13 -4.36
N THR A 3 16.62 6.80 -3.90
CA THR A 3 15.75 5.81 -4.55
C THR A 3 14.91 6.46 -5.66
N PHE A 4 14.38 5.65 -6.58
CA PHE A 4 13.36 6.08 -7.55
C PHE A 4 12.21 6.84 -6.86
N TRP A 5 11.79 6.36 -5.70
CA TRP A 5 10.72 6.93 -4.89
C TRP A 5 11.02 8.34 -4.38
N ASP A 6 12.29 8.62 -4.07
CA ASP A 6 12.72 9.97 -3.71
C ASP A 6 12.56 10.97 -4.86
N PHE A 7 12.74 10.51 -6.10
CA PHE A 7 12.53 11.35 -7.28
C PHE A 7 11.04 11.57 -7.55
N CYS A 8 10.22 10.53 -7.41
CA CYS A 8 8.78 10.57 -7.72
C CYS A 8 7.93 11.27 -6.66
N ALA A 9 8.40 11.39 -5.41
CA ALA A 9 7.62 11.88 -4.29
C ALA A 9 6.83 13.20 -4.55
N PRO A 10 7.37 14.23 -5.23
CA PRO A 10 6.62 15.46 -5.49
C PRO A 10 5.42 15.29 -6.45
N PHE A 11 5.49 14.28 -7.32
CA PHE A 11 4.52 14.06 -8.41
C PHE A 11 3.68 12.81 -8.21
N TYR A 12 3.96 12.03 -7.16
CA TYR A 12 3.33 10.73 -6.93
C TYR A 12 1.80 10.83 -6.83
N ASP A 13 1.29 11.78 -6.06
CA ASP A 13 -0.16 12.00 -5.90
C ASP A 13 -0.85 12.41 -7.21
N LEU A 14 -0.13 13.08 -8.13
CA LEU A 14 -0.66 13.41 -9.45
C LEU A 14 -0.80 12.16 -10.33
N ALA A 15 0.13 11.23 -10.17
CA ALA A 15 0.10 9.94 -10.83
C ALA A 15 -1.09 9.07 -10.37
N GLU A 16 -1.31 8.99 -9.07
CA GLU A 16 -2.44 8.29 -8.48
C GLU A 16 -3.79 8.88 -8.93
N LYS A 17 -3.86 10.20 -9.12
CA LYS A 17 -5.05 10.87 -9.71
C LYS A 17 -5.38 10.43 -11.12
N ALA A 18 -4.41 9.92 -11.90
CA ALA A 18 -4.68 9.40 -13.24
C ALA A 18 -5.58 8.14 -13.23
N ASN A 19 -5.54 7.34 -12.15
CA ASN A 19 -6.47 6.23 -11.89
C ASN A 19 -7.60 6.63 -10.88
N GLY A 20 -7.86 7.90 -10.75
CA GLY A 20 -8.64 8.56 -9.69
C GLY A 20 -9.88 7.81 -9.18
N PRO A 21 -10.86 7.43 -10.05
CA PRO A 21 -12.07 6.77 -9.56
C PRO A 21 -11.82 5.38 -8.95
N ALA A 22 -10.92 4.56 -9.52
CA ALA A 22 -10.60 3.24 -9.00
C ALA A 22 -9.79 3.36 -7.70
N TYR A 23 -8.83 4.27 -7.68
CA TYR A 23 -8.01 4.54 -6.48
C TYR A 23 -8.87 5.03 -5.31
N ALA A 24 -9.80 5.97 -5.57
CA ALA A 24 -10.74 6.44 -4.55
C ALA A 24 -11.64 5.31 -4.01
N ARG A 25 -12.12 4.40 -4.89
CA ARG A 25 -12.89 3.23 -4.45
C ARG A 25 -12.04 2.26 -3.62
N MET A 26 -10.78 2.08 -3.97
CA MET A 26 -9.84 1.26 -3.18
C MET A 26 -9.64 1.86 -1.78
N LEU A 27 -9.37 3.17 -1.68
CA LEU A 27 -9.26 3.85 -0.38
C LEU A 27 -10.53 3.69 0.47
N LYS A 28 -11.71 3.85 -0.16
CA LYS A 28 -13.00 3.64 0.51
C LYS A 28 -13.19 2.19 0.96
N ALA A 29 -12.80 1.20 0.15
CA ALA A 29 -12.86 -0.20 0.51
C ALA A 29 -11.97 -0.51 1.73
N VAL A 30 -10.71 -0.04 1.73
CA VAL A 30 -9.79 -0.21 2.87
C VAL A 30 -10.36 0.46 4.12
N ASN A 31 -10.85 1.70 4.02
CA ASN A 31 -11.51 2.37 5.14
C ASN A 31 -12.72 1.55 5.65
N SER A 32 -13.57 1.03 4.74
CA SER A 32 -14.80 0.32 5.13
C SER A 32 -14.54 -0.94 5.96
N ILE A 33 -13.44 -1.64 5.69
CA ILE A 33 -13.04 -2.86 6.40
C ILE A 33 -12.14 -2.58 7.62
N THR A 34 -11.74 -1.33 7.85
CA THR A 34 -11.00 -0.93 9.05
C THR A 34 -11.98 -0.77 10.22
N PRO A 35 -11.83 -1.51 11.34
CA PRO A 35 -12.69 -1.36 12.51
C PRO A 35 -12.46 -0.02 13.21
N HIS A 36 -13.52 0.48 13.87
CA HIS A 36 -13.39 1.67 14.72
C HIS A 36 -12.45 1.43 15.90
N GLY A 37 -11.56 2.37 16.16
CA GLY A 37 -10.60 2.30 17.25
C GLY A 37 -9.40 1.38 17.01
N ALA A 38 -9.31 0.73 15.84
CA ALA A 38 -8.21 -0.18 15.52
C ALA A 38 -6.83 0.52 15.55
N SER A 39 -5.81 -0.18 16.02
CA SER A 39 -4.41 0.15 15.82
C SER A 39 -3.99 -0.29 14.41
N VAL A 40 -3.54 0.66 13.60
CA VAL A 40 -3.21 0.44 12.17
C VAL A 40 -1.74 0.72 11.90
N LEU A 41 -1.07 -0.20 11.20
CA LEU A 41 0.25 0.03 10.60
C LEU A 41 0.12 0.07 9.07
N ASP A 42 0.50 1.19 8.45
CA ASP A 42 0.58 1.35 7.00
C ASP A 42 2.05 1.29 6.58
N VAL A 43 2.44 0.19 5.93
CA VAL A 43 3.83 -0.12 5.57
C VAL A 43 4.10 0.21 4.11
N ALA A 44 5.24 0.84 3.83
CA ALA A 44 5.57 1.40 2.52
C ALA A 44 4.47 2.37 2.05
N ALA A 45 4.00 3.20 2.97
CA ALA A 45 2.84 4.07 2.83
C ALA A 45 3.01 5.20 1.79
N GLY A 46 4.24 5.41 1.30
CA GLY A 46 4.55 6.46 0.34
C GLY A 46 4.14 7.84 0.87
N THR A 47 3.22 8.50 0.17
CA THR A 47 2.70 9.82 0.54
C THR A 47 1.55 9.76 1.56
N GLY A 48 1.28 8.60 2.17
CA GLY A 48 0.34 8.41 3.27
C GLY A 48 -1.14 8.45 2.87
N ALA A 49 -1.47 8.16 1.62
CA ALA A 49 -2.85 8.24 1.14
C ALA A 49 -3.78 7.25 1.86
N ILE A 50 -3.33 6.00 2.09
CA ILE A 50 -4.11 4.99 2.82
C ILE A 50 -4.18 5.37 4.30
N SER A 51 -3.06 5.74 4.93
CA SER A 51 -3.03 6.23 6.32
C SER A 51 -4.07 7.32 6.57
N ILE A 52 -4.13 8.32 5.67
CA ILE A 52 -5.11 9.42 5.75
C ILE A 52 -6.54 8.91 5.57
N ALA A 53 -6.75 7.96 4.63
CA ALA A 53 -8.08 7.45 4.34
C ALA A 53 -8.70 6.64 5.50
N VAL A 54 -7.88 6.00 6.34
CA VAL A 54 -8.37 5.19 7.48
C VAL A 54 -8.39 5.94 8.81
N ALA A 55 -7.83 7.15 8.86
CA ALA A 55 -7.62 7.89 10.10
C ALA A 55 -8.90 8.25 10.85
N ASP A 56 -10.02 8.44 10.14
CA ASP A 56 -11.32 8.75 10.74
C ASP A 56 -11.92 7.59 11.54
N LYS A 57 -11.50 6.35 11.25
CA LYS A 57 -11.92 5.14 11.95
C LYS A 57 -10.87 4.61 12.91
N ALA A 58 -9.61 4.64 12.52
CA ALA A 58 -8.51 4.12 13.32
C ALA A 58 -8.37 4.88 14.65
N GLY A 59 -8.05 4.17 15.72
CA GLY A 59 -7.62 4.79 16.98
C GLY A 59 -6.26 5.47 16.83
N GLN A 60 -5.30 4.76 16.25
CA GLN A 60 -3.97 5.25 15.92
C GLN A 60 -3.49 4.64 14.61
N VAL A 61 -2.74 5.41 13.83
CA VAL A 61 -2.09 4.95 12.59
C VAL A 61 -0.58 5.20 12.68
N LEU A 62 0.22 4.17 12.46
CA LEU A 62 1.65 4.30 12.22
C LEU A 62 1.90 4.20 10.71
N CYS A 63 2.28 5.32 10.08
CA CYS A 63 2.59 5.44 8.66
C CYS A 63 4.10 5.30 8.45
N THR A 64 4.54 4.26 7.75
CA THR A 64 5.98 3.98 7.58
C THR A 64 6.39 3.85 6.12
N ASP A 65 7.60 4.34 5.78
CA ASP A 65 8.21 4.19 4.46
C ASP A 65 9.74 4.30 4.58
N VAL A 66 10.48 3.74 3.63
CA VAL A 66 11.96 3.89 3.57
C VAL A 66 12.38 5.23 2.97
N SER A 67 11.53 5.88 2.18
CA SER A 67 11.80 7.15 1.53
C SER A 67 11.41 8.32 2.42
N GLU A 68 12.40 9.02 2.97
CA GLU A 68 12.14 10.23 3.77
C GLU A 68 11.46 11.34 2.96
N LYS A 69 11.65 11.38 1.65
CA LYS A 69 10.95 12.34 0.79
C LYS A 69 9.46 12.02 0.65
N MET A 70 9.09 10.74 0.54
CA MET A 70 7.70 10.31 0.59
C MET A 70 7.06 10.70 1.93
N LEU A 71 7.74 10.38 3.03
CA LEU A 71 7.28 10.72 4.38
C LEU A 71 7.15 12.23 4.61
N LYS A 72 8.02 13.04 4.02
CA LYS A 72 7.89 14.51 4.06
C LYS A 72 6.60 14.99 3.38
N VAL A 73 6.21 14.36 2.27
CA VAL A 73 4.92 14.67 1.61
C VAL A 73 3.76 14.20 2.49
N ALA A 74 3.85 12.98 3.07
CA ALA A 74 2.83 12.44 3.98
C ALA A 74 2.61 13.37 5.18
N ARG A 75 3.67 13.75 5.91
CA ARG A 75 3.59 14.69 7.05
C ARG A 75 2.89 16.00 6.67
N ARG A 76 3.22 16.58 5.50
CA ARG A 76 2.59 17.83 5.02
C ARG A 76 1.09 17.63 4.74
N LYS A 77 0.69 16.50 4.17
CA LYS A 77 -0.72 16.18 3.90
C LYS A 77 -1.48 15.98 5.21
N ILE A 78 -0.94 15.19 6.13
CA ILE A 78 -1.52 14.92 7.44
C ILE A 78 -1.77 16.24 8.20
N LEU A 79 -0.75 17.11 8.24
CA LEU A 79 -0.87 18.43 8.87
C LEU A 79 -1.95 19.30 8.19
N ARG A 80 -1.99 19.32 6.86
CA ARG A 80 -2.99 20.09 6.09
C ARG A 80 -4.42 19.63 6.35
N HIS A 81 -4.62 18.34 6.59
CA HIS A 81 -5.93 17.77 6.93
C HIS A 81 -6.27 17.87 8.42
N GLY A 82 -5.37 18.38 9.26
CA GLY A 82 -5.58 18.50 10.71
C GLY A 82 -5.67 17.15 11.45
N ILE A 83 -5.11 16.08 10.87
CA ILE A 83 -5.17 14.71 11.43
C ILE A 83 -4.14 14.59 12.54
N GLN A 84 -4.56 14.13 13.73
CA GLN A 84 -3.72 14.05 14.93
C GLN A 84 -3.35 12.63 15.35
N ASN A 85 -4.03 11.63 14.84
CA ASN A 85 -3.84 10.22 15.21
C ASN A 85 -2.93 9.44 14.24
N ILE A 86 -2.17 10.13 13.39
CA ILE A 86 -1.15 9.49 12.51
C ILE A 86 0.24 9.89 12.98
N THR A 87 1.05 8.88 13.32
CA THR A 87 2.50 9.01 13.52
C THR A 87 3.24 8.58 12.24
N VAL A 88 4.31 9.29 11.88
CA VAL A 88 5.07 9.03 10.63
C VAL A 88 6.51 8.71 10.95
N GLU A 89 6.97 7.51 10.58
CA GLU A 89 8.32 7.01 10.87
C GLU A 89 9.02 6.43 9.64
N ASN A 90 10.34 6.60 9.58
CA ASN A 90 11.16 5.93 8.57
C ASN A 90 11.47 4.51 9.03
N GLN A 91 10.93 3.51 8.32
CA GLN A 91 11.15 2.09 8.61
C GLN A 91 11.23 1.27 7.31
N SER A 92 11.95 0.15 7.37
CA SER A 92 11.98 -0.84 6.29
C SER A 92 10.89 -1.90 6.51
N ILE A 93 10.20 -2.30 5.44
CA ILE A 93 9.26 -3.42 5.43
C ILE A 93 9.90 -4.75 5.87
N TYR A 94 11.23 -4.87 5.74
CA TYR A 94 11.99 -6.05 6.15
C TYR A 94 12.41 -6.08 7.62
N ASN A 95 12.19 -4.98 8.35
CA ASN A 95 12.59 -4.83 9.75
C ASN A 95 11.71 -3.77 10.41
N LEU A 96 10.51 -4.18 10.80
CA LEU A 96 9.53 -3.32 11.45
C LEU A 96 9.83 -3.22 12.96
N ARG A 97 9.94 -2.00 13.45
CA ARG A 97 10.25 -1.72 14.86
C ARG A 97 8.99 -1.79 15.73
N ALA A 98 8.39 -2.96 15.76
CA ALA A 98 7.22 -3.26 16.58
C ALA A 98 7.29 -4.70 17.08
N PRO A 99 6.80 -5.00 18.28
CA PRO A 99 6.64 -6.36 18.78
C PRO A 99 5.70 -7.19 17.89
N ASP A 100 5.72 -8.50 18.08
CA ASP A 100 4.74 -9.40 17.47
C ASP A 100 3.33 -9.00 17.91
N ASP A 101 2.34 -9.22 17.05
CA ASP A 101 0.93 -8.99 17.35
C ASP A 101 0.61 -7.57 17.89
N SER A 102 1.26 -6.52 17.32
CA SER A 102 1.15 -5.14 17.82
C SER A 102 0.00 -4.35 17.19
N PHE A 103 -0.41 -4.70 15.98
CA PHE A 103 -1.41 -3.94 15.23
C PHE A 103 -2.62 -4.80 14.87
N ASP A 104 -3.82 -4.28 15.13
CA ASP A 104 -5.06 -4.96 14.75
C ASP A 104 -5.14 -5.10 13.22
N ILE A 105 -4.68 -4.08 12.50
CA ILE A 105 -4.61 -4.04 11.03
C ILE A 105 -3.20 -3.65 10.58
N VAL A 106 -2.63 -4.43 9.66
CA VAL A 106 -1.42 -4.08 8.92
C VAL A 106 -1.78 -3.90 7.44
N ILE A 107 -1.39 -2.78 6.85
CA ILE A 107 -1.67 -2.47 5.44
C ILE A 107 -0.35 -2.40 4.68
N ALA A 108 -0.28 -3.07 3.54
CA ALA A 108 0.87 -3.06 2.63
C ALA A 108 0.40 -2.85 1.19
N GLY A 109 0.06 -1.60 0.86
CA GLY A 109 -0.47 -1.24 -0.44
C GLY A 109 0.60 -1.05 -1.51
N GLN A 110 0.41 -1.63 -2.70
CA GLN A 110 1.25 -1.39 -3.88
C GLN A 110 2.76 -1.65 -3.67
N VAL A 111 3.15 -2.60 -2.80
CA VAL A 111 4.56 -2.79 -2.44
C VAL A 111 5.12 -4.17 -2.83
N LEU A 112 4.38 -5.26 -2.64
CA LEU A 112 4.92 -6.63 -2.79
C LEU A 112 5.45 -6.93 -4.20
N HIS A 113 4.96 -6.25 -5.23
CA HIS A 113 5.42 -6.38 -6.61
C HIS A 113 6.71 -5.59 -6.93
N LEU A 114 7.22 -4.80 -5.99
CA LEU A 114 8.36 -3.88 -6.18
C LEU A 114 9.63 -4.36 -5.49
N ILE A 115 9.52 -5.28 -4.54
CA ILE A 115 10.58 -5.67 -3.62
C ILE A 115 11.26 -6.98 -4.04
N ASP A 116 12.51 -7.19 -3.59
CA ASP A 116 13.31 -8.36 -3.98
C ASP A 116 12.97 -9.62 -3.18
N GLU A 117 12.60 -9.48 -1.90
CA GLU A 117 12.33 -10.57 -0.96
C GLU A 117 10.89 -10.48 -0.41
N PRO A 118 9.85 -10.71 -1.25
CA PRO A 118 8.46 -10.55 -0.80
C PRO A 118 8.06 -11.51 0.32
N GLU A 119 8.67 -12.71 0.39
CA GLU A 119 8.43 -13.70 1.45
C GLU A 119 8.90 -13.15 2.82
N LYS A 120 10.06 -12.49 2.84
CA LYS A 120 10.62 -11.90 4.06
C LYS A 120 9.78 -10.71 4.53
N ALA A 121 9.34 -9.87 3.60
CA ALA A 121 8.42 -8.79 3.90
C ALA A 121 7.08 -9.32 4.43
N ALA A 122 6.51 -10.34 3.78
CA ALA A 122 5.28 -10.98 4.22
C ALA A 122 5.39 -11.59 5.62
N ALA A 123 6.55 -12.20 5.95
CA ALA A 123 6.81 -12.70 7.30
C ALA A 123 6.76 -11.58 8.36
N GLU A 124 7.37 -10.42 8.08
CA GLU A 124 7.32 -9.26 8.96
C GLU A 124 5.91 -8.68 9.09
N LEU A 125 5.18 -8.57 7.98
CA LEU A 125 3.78 -8.11 8.02
C LEU A 125 2.91 -9.01 8.89
N ARG A 126 3.03 -10.35 8.74
CA ARG A 126 2.31 -11.30 9.59
C ARG A 126 2.76 -11.28 11.05
N ARG A 127 4.06 -11.07 11.29
CA ARG A 127 4.61 -11.03 12.64
C ARG A 127 3.98 -9.90 13.45
N VAL A 128 3.90 -8.71 12.89
CA VAL A 128 3.38 -7.53 13.61
C VAL A 128 1.86 -7.43 13.58
N ALA A 129 1.18 -8.16 12.68
CA ALA A 129 -0.28 -8.22 12.61
C ALA A 129 -0.86 -9.10 13.72
N LYS A 130 -1.80 -8.56 14.46
CA LYS A 130 -2.58 -9.28 15.47
C LYS A 130 -3.76 -10.05 14.84
N ALA A 131 -4.41 -9.47 13.85
CA ALA A 131 -5.60 -10.05 13.25
C ALA A 131 -5.61 -10.02 11.72
N THR A 132 -5.31 -8.89 11.09
CA THR A 132 -5.59 -8.71 9.66
C THR A 132 -4.44 -8.04 8.92
N VAL A 133 -4.12 -8.55 7.72
CA VAL A 133 -3.25 -7.87 6.74
C VAL A 133 -4.04 -7.51 5.49
N ILE A 134 -4.00 -6.25 5.08
CA ILE A 134 -4.71 -5.71 3.90
C ILE A 134 -3.68 -5.33 2.85
N MET A 135 -3.81 -5.84 1.64
CA MET A 135 -2.83 -5.68 0.57
C MET A 135 -3.52 -5.20 -0.72
N PRO A 136 -3.77 -3.89 -0.86
CA PRO A 136 -4.27 -3.32 -2.11
C PRO A 136 -3.22 -3.40 -3.22
N MET A 137 -3.62 -3.84 -4.42
CA MET A 137 -2.74 -4.03 -5.57
C MET A 137 -3.38 -3.57 -6.88
N SER A 138 -2.64 -2.83 -7.70
CA SER A 138 -3.01 -2.49 -9.07
C SER A 138 -2.69 -3.65 -10.02
N LEU A 139 -3.64 -4.02 -10.88
CA LEU A 139 -3.53 -5.13 -11.81
C LEU A 139 -3.09 -4.59 -13.18
N THR A 140 -1.78 -4.61 -13.44
CA THR A 140 -1.18 -3.88 -14.56
C THR A 140 -0.79 -4.73 -15.76
N LYS A 141 -0.85 -6.06 -15.66
CA LYS A 141 -0.28 -6.96 -16.67
C LYS A 141 -0.97 -6.87 -18.03
N ASP A 142 -2.31 -6.78 -18.03
CA ASP A 142 -3.11 -6.83 -19.28
C ASP A 142 -3.68 -5.47 -19.68
N LEU A 143 -3.04 -4.38 -19.24
CA LEU A 143 -3.48 -3.03 -19.59
C LEU A 143 -3.38 -2.75 -21.09
N ARG A 144 -4.37 -2.03 -21.61
CA ARG A 144 -4.47 -1.58 -23.01
C ARG A 144 -4.64 -0.07 -23.10
N GLY A 145 -4.45 0.47 -24.31
CA GLY A 145 -4.70 1.88 -24.60
C GLY A 145 -3.92 2.86 -23.73
N THR A 146 -4.56 3.93 -23.29
CA THR A 146 -3.95 5.03 -22.53
C THR A 146 -3.39 4.62 -21.17
N ALA A 147 -3.98 3.58 -20.54
CA ALA A 147 -3.47 3.05 -19.27
C ALA A 147 -2.08 2.43 -19.44
N LYS A 148 -1.88 1.64 -20.51
CA LYS A 148 -0.55 1.07 -20.84
C LYS A 148 0.47 2.15 -21.17
N LEU A 149 0.08 3.20 -21.89
CA LEU A 149 0.96 4.34 -22.20
C LEU A 149 1.40 5.05 -20.91
N GLY A 150 0.50 5.25 -19.95
CA GLY A 150 0.81 5.86 -18.66
C GLY A 150 1.86 5.05 -17.87
N ILE A 151 1.66 3.73 -17.74
CA ILE A 151 2.64 2.85 -17.08
C ILE A 151 4.00 2.87 -17.79
N ASN A 152 4.02 2.81 -19.12
CA ASN A 152 5.25 2.87 -19.89
C ASN A 152 5.99 4.21 -19.71
N PHE A 153 5.27 5.31 -19.56
CA PHE A 153 5.85 6.61 -19.22
C PHE A 153 6.58 6.57 -17.87
N TYR A 154 5.97 5.96 -16.83
CA TYR A 154 6.66 5.77 -15.54
C TYR A 154 7.91 4.90 -15.63
N ARG A 155 7.91 3.90 -16.51
CA ARG A 155 9.09 3.06 -16.76
C ARG A 155 10.28 3.83 -17.30
N LEU A 156 10.07 4.90 -18.09
CA LEU A 156 11.14 5.78 -18.57
C LEU A 156 11.86 6.50 -17.42
N PHE A 157 11.19 6.68 -16.28
CA PHE A 157 11.76 7.31 -15.09
C PHE A 157 12.29 6.30 -14.06
N GLY A 158 12.36 5.01 -14.42
CA GLY A 158 12.93 3.97 -13.55
C GLY A 158 11.92 3.17 -12.74
N PHE A 159 10.60 3.31 -13.00
CA PHE A 159 9.61 2.41 -12.43
C PHE A 159 9.77 1.00 -13.04
N ALA A 160 10.22 0.05 -12.24
CA ALA A 160 10.49 -1.32 -12.67
C ALA A 160 9.87 -2.31 -11.66
N PRO A 161 8.59 -2.65 -11.82
CA PRO A 161 7.99 -3.69 -10.98
C PRO A 161 8.67 -5.03 -11.28
N LYS A 162 8.95 -5.81 -10.23
CA LYS A 162 9.51 -7.17 -10.34
C LYS A 162 8.48 -8.12 -10.93
N VAL A 163 7.23 -7.91 -10.59
CA VAL A 163 6.09 -8.70 -11.05
C VAL A 163 4.95 -7.79 -11.46
N GLU A 164 4.27 -8.12 -12.56
CA GLU A 164 3.00 -7.50 -12.96
C GLU A 164 1.87 -8.51 -12.77
N PHE A 165 0.79 -8.08 -12.16
CA PHE A 165 -0.33 -8.94 -11.81
C PHE A 165 -1.54 -8.77 -12.73
N THR A 166 -2.19 -9.90 -13.08
CA THR A 166 -3.62 -10.03 -13.30
C THR A 166 -4.29 -10.40 -11.98
N ALA A 167 -5.62 -10.44 -11.92
CA ALA A 167 -6.34 -10.90 -10.73
C ALA A 167 -5.89 -12.32 -10.31
N ASP A 168 -5.96 -13.29 -11.24
CA ASP A 168 -5.60 -14.70 -10.99
C ASP A 168 -4.14 -14.85 -10.53
N LYS A 169 -3.24 -14.07 -11.14
CA LYS A 169 -1.83 -14.09 -10.74
C LYS A 169 -1.59 -13.50 -9.36
N TYR A 170 -2.34 -12.49 -8.99
CA TYR A 170 -2.23 -11.91 -7.66
C TYR A 170 -2.78 -12.88 -6.60
N GLU A 171 -3.94 -13.50 -6.87
CA GLU A 171 -4.51 -14.52 -6.00
C GLU A 171 -3.56 -15.72 -5.82
N SER A 172 -2.94 -16.21 -6.91
CA SER A 172 -2.00 -17.33 -6.84
C SER A 172 -0.63 -16.97 -6.26
N PHE A 173 -0.23 -15.69 -6.28
CA PHE A 173 1.02 -15.22 -5.69
C PHE A 173 0.96 -15.16 -4.16
N LEU A 174 -0.15 -14.71 -3.58
CA LEU A 174 -0.24 -14.47 -2.14
C LEU A 174 0.05 -15.72 -1.29
N PRO A 175 -0.48 -16.92 -1.62
CA PRO A 175 -0.10 -18.15 -0.91
C PRO A 175 1.40 -18.46 -0.99
N THR A 176 2.08 -18.15 -2.11
CA THR A 176 3.52 -18.43 -2.25
C THR A 176 4.39 -17.63 -1.28
N VAL A 177 3.88 -16.50 -0.80
CA VAL A 177 4.54 -15.65 0.21
C VAL A 177 3.92 -15.80 1.60
N GLY A 178 3.00 -16.77 1.78
CA GLY A 178 2.43 -17.16 3.07
C GLY A 178 1.16 -16.42 3.47
N PHE A 179 0.40 -15.89 2.53
CA PHE A 179 -0.93 -15.34 2.75
C PHE A 179 -1.99 -16.25 2.11
N ASP A 180 -2.22 -17.42 2.74
CA ASP A 180 -3.23 -18.37 2.30
C ASP A 180 -4.64 -17.90 2.66
N GLY A 181 -5.61 -18.21 1.79
CA GLY A 181 -7.03 -17.98 2.08
C GLY A 181 -7.48 -16.51 2.07
N CYS A 182 -6.75 -15.62 1.38
CA CYS A 182 -7.17 -14.23 1.26
C CYS A 182 -8.56 -14.07 0.65
N LYS A 183 -9.36 -13.19 1.23
CA LYS A 183 -10.56 -12.64 0.58
C LYS A 183 -10.15 -11.50 -0.35
N HIS A 184 -10.81 -11.37 -1.51
CA HIS A 184 -10.48 -10.35 -2.51
C HIS A 184 -11.67 -9.44 -2.79
N ILE A 185 -11.45 -8.12 -2.75
CA ILE A 185 -12.41 -7.11 -3.17
C ILE A 185 -11.91 -6.55 -4.52
N ALA A 186 -12.61 -6.89 -5.59
CA ALA A 186 -12.31 -6.40 -6.94
C ALA A 186 -12.76 -4.95 -7.10
N ILE A 187 -11.89 -4.11 -7.65
CA ILE A 187 -12.16 -2.71 -7.95
C ILE A 187 -11.99 -2.49 -9.45
N GLU A 188 -13.07 -2.25 -10.13
CA GLU A 188 -13.05 -1.94 -11.58
C GLU A 188 -12.47 -0.55 -11.87
N GLY A 189 -11.81 -0.37 -13.02
CA GLY A 189 -11.27 0.91 -13.45
C GLY A 189 -10.38 0.82 -14.69
N LYS A 190 -9.83 1.96 -15.11
CA LYS A 190 -8.82 1.99 -16.20
C LYS A 190 -7.63 1.10 -15.87
N ILE A 191 -7.19 1.16 -14.63
CA ILE A 191 -6.28 0.21 -14.02
C ILE A 191 -7.10 -0.50 -12.93
N PRO A 192 -7.53 -1.75 -13.16
CA PRO A 192 -8.25 -2.51 -12.16
C PRO A 192 -7.38 -2.73 -10.92
N MET A 193 -8.01 -2.90 -9.76
CA MET A 193 -7.31 -3.17 -8.51
C MET A 193 -7.96 -4.34 -7.77
N SER A 194 -7.19 -5.01 -6.94
CA SER A 194 -7.69 -5.99 -5.97
C SER A 194 -7.25 -5.57 -4.56
N VAL A 195 -8.15 -5.63 -3.61
CA VAL A 195 -7.81 -5.49 -2.19
C VAL A 195 -7.87 -6.89 -1.59
N ALA A 196 -6.70 -7.48 -1.37
CA ALA A 196 -6.60 -8.77 -0.67
C ALA A 196 -6.63 -8.53 0.84
N VAL A 197 -7.40 -9.35 1.54
CA VAL A 197 -7.56 -9.33 3.00
C VAL A 197 -7.22 -10.71 3.53
N TRP A 198 -6.15 -10.78 4.30
CA TRP A 198 -5.75 -11.98 5.02
C TRP A 198 -6.09 -11.85 6.50
N GLU A 199 -6.68 -12.88 7.08
CA GLU A 199 -7.02 -12.98 8.51
C GLU A 199 -6.10 -14.02 9.15
N LYS A 200 -5.48 -13.67 10.30
CA LYS A 200 -4.55 -14.52 11.06
C LYS A 200 -5.27 -15.63 11.77
#